data_a34ead38b9b1a7f3e642b18d04e16256
#
_entry.id   a34ead38b9b1a7f3e642b18d04e16256
#
_cell.length_a   1.000
_cell.length_b   1.000
_cell.length_c   1.000
_cell.angle_alpha   90.00
_cell.angle_beta   90.00
_cell.angle_gamma   90.00
#
_symmetry.space_group_name_H-M   'P 1'
#
loop_
_entity.id
_entity.type
_entity.pdbx_description
1 polymer ?
#
loop_
_entity_poly.entity_id
_entity_poly.type
_entity_poly.pdbx_seq_one_letter_code
_entity_poly.pdbx_strand_id
1 'polypeptide(L)'
;IHRPGPLGIGADKMYLENRKNPHSIRYKHPLLEEVLRPTSGLIIFQEQLQLIYHKLAGISLEETDGVRKAFTKKDISNKEKAEKDRQALRNDFVAKCASANQIEPNVSGQIFDEMEKFVAYSFNKSHAVAYAITSYQCAWFLTYYPDEWITTYIDYSATEKGKIAGKEDPKVTALNEAKSLGYVIGKPDINISENETTLTVINGKKTLIPSFSSLKHVGVTVVREIKDFRPYKSVE
;
A
#
# COMPACT_ATOMS: atom_id res chain seq x y z
N ILE A 1 -4.52 3.87 -4.91
CA ILE A 1 -4.72 4.13 -6.36
C ILE A 1 -4.00 3.09 -7.22
N HIS A 2 -2.79 2.67 -6.86
CA HIS A 2 -2.00 1.69 -7.65
C HIS A 2 -2.53 0.26 -7.52
N ARG A 3 -3.71 0.02 -8.09
CA ARG A 3 -4.41 -1.29 -8.15
C ARG A 3 -5.01 -1.45 -9.55
N PRO A 4 -5.18 -2.70 -10.06
CA PRO A 4 -5.66 -2.93 -11.44
C PRO A 4 -6.95 -2.18 -11.78
N GLY A 5 -7.91 -2.12 -10.86
CA GLY A 5 -9.17 -1.43 -11.08
C GLY A 5 -9.03 0.09 -11.25
N PRO A 6 -8.50 0.83 -10.27
CA PRO A 6 -8.25 2.26 -10.40
C PRO A 6 -7.34 2.63 -11.58
N LEU A 7 -6.32 1.81 -11.87
CA LEU A 7 -5.46 2.02 -13.03
C LEU A 7 -6.23 1.84 -14.35
N GLY A 8 -7.13 0.85 -14.41
CA GLY A 8 -7.94 0.60 -15.60
C GLY A 8 -8.88 1.74 -15.99
N ILE A 9 -9.31 2.55 -15.01
CA ILE A 9 -10.14 3.76 -15.24
C ILE A 9 -9.31 5.06 -15.27
N GLY A 10 -7.97 4.98 -15.23
CA GLY A 10 -7.08 6.13 -15.28
C GLY A 10 -7.09 7.01 -14.03
N ALA A 11 -7.48 6.48 -12.86
CA ALA A 11 -7.57 7.24 -11.61
C ALA A 11 -6.22 7.82 -11.14
N ASP A 12 -5.12 7.17 -11.47
CA ASP A 12 -3.76 7.64 -11.23
C ASP A 12 -3.45 8.93 -12.01
N LYS A 13 -3.79 8.94 -13.29
CA LYS A 13 -3.62 10.11 -14.17
C LYS A 13 -4.52 11.26 -13.72
N MET A 14 -5.80 10.96 -13.45
CA MET A 14 -6.76 11.95 -12.94
C MET A 14 -6.27 12.58 -11.62
N TYR A 15 -5.75 11.76 -10.70
CA TYR A 15 -5.22 12.26 -9.44
C TYR A 15 -4.04 13.22 -9.64
N LEU A 16 -3.09 12.85 -10.50
CA LEU A 16 -1.93 13.68 -10.79
C LEU A 16 -2.32 15.00 -11.48
N GLU A 17 -3.24 14.96 -12.43
CA GLU A 17 -3.77 16.13 -13.13
C GLU A 17 -4.47 17.08 -12.14
N ASN A 18 -5.41 16.57 -11.37
CA ASN A 18 -6.15 17.33 -10.38
C ASN A 18 -5.22 17.92 -9.29
N ARG A 19 -4.17 17.19 -8.92
CA ARG A 19 -3.20 17.68 -7.93
C ARG A 19 -2.33 18.81 -8.47
N LYS A 20 -1.98 18.77 -9.77
CA LYS A 20 -1.26 19.86 -10.44
C LYS A 20 -2.14 21.10 -10.60
N ASN A 21 -3.42 20.89 -10.88
CA ASN A 21 -4.38 21.95 -11.19
C ASN A 21 -5.62 21.89 -10.27
N PRO A 22 -5.50 22.16 -8.95
CA PRO A 22 -6.61 22.01 -8.00
C PRO A 22 -7.83 22.88 -8.35
N HIS A 23 -7.61 24.02 -8.97
CA HIS A 23 -8.70 24.95 -9.37
C HIS A 23 -9.52 24.46 -10.59
N SER A 24 -9.04 23.46 -11.31
CA SER A 24 -9.77 22.87 -12.44
C SER A 24 -10.79 21.82 -12.00
N ILE A 25 -10.71 21.33 -10.75
CA ILE A 25 -11.62 20.30 -10.23
C ILE A 25 -13.05 20.86 -10.20
N ARG A 26 -13.98 20.12 -10.80
CA ARG A 26 -15.41 20.45 -10.79
C ARG A 26 -16.16 19.41 -9.99
N TYR A 27 -16.78 19.86 -8.90
CA TYR A 27 -17.62 19.00 -8.08
C TYR A 27 -19.07 19.10 -8.57
N LYS A 28 -19.75 17.96 -8.70
CA LYS A 28 -21.16 17.90 -9.12
C LYS A 28 -22.10 18.58 -8.13
N HIS A 29 -21.70 18.69 -6.88
CA HIS A 29 -22.41 19.43 -5.83
C HIS A 29 -21.41 20.01 -4.84
N PRO A 30 -21.62 21.23 -4.30
CA PRO A 30 -20.68 21.88 -3.37
C PRO A 30 -20.34 21.06 -2.13
N LEU A 31 -21.28 20.29 -1.57
CA LEU A 31 -21.05 19.42 -0.42
C LEU A 31 -20.02 18.30 -0.68
N LEU A 32 -19.76 17.96 -1.94
CA LEU A 32 -18.72 16.97 -2.30
C LEU A 32 -17.30 17.52 -2.14
N GLU A 33 -17.12 18.84 -2.24
CA GLU A 33 -15.79 19.44 -2.15
C GLU A 33 -15.12 19.10 -0.81
N GLU A 34 -15.84 19.26 0.30
CA GLU A 34 -15.32 18.96 1.63
C GLU A 34 -14.84 17.50 1.78
N VAL A 35 -15.58 16.58 1.16
CA VAL A 35 -15.29 15.15 1.22
C VAL A 35 -14.16 14.75 0.28
N LEU A 36 -14.10 15.32 -0.91
CA LEU A 36 -13.20 14.86 -1.99
C LEU A 36 -11.95 15.74 -2.16
N ARG A 37 -11.91 16.96 -1.62
CA ARG A 37 -10.73 17.83 -1.70
C ARG A 37 -9.44 17.17 -1.20
N PRO A 38 -9.44 16.41 -0.07
CA PRO A 38 -8.23 15.74 0.41
C PRO A 38 -7.67 14.69 -0.56
N THR A 39 -8.49 14.19 -1.48
CA THR A 39 -8.13 13.18 -2.49
C THR A 39 -8.16 13.74 -3.90
N SER A 40 -7.98 15.07 -4.04
CA SER A 40 -7.95 15.75 -5.34
C SER A 40 -9.18 15.47 -6.20
N GLY A 41 -10.36 15.47 -5.59
CA GLY A 41 -11.65 15.28 -6.27
C GLY A 41 -12.04 13.83 -6.56
N LEU A 42 -11.26 12.85 -6.15
CA LEU A 42 -11.54 11.42 -6.42
C LEU A 42 -12.10 10.70 -5.20
N ILE A 43 -12.98 9.76 -5.45
CA ILE A 43 -13.40 8.77 -4.43
C ILE A 43 -12.32 7.66 -4.41
N ILE A 44 -11.57 7.56 -3.31
CA ILE A 44 -10.50 6.58 -3.13
C ILE A 44 -10.81 5.66 -1.94
N PHE A 45 -11.37 6.22 -0.88
CA PHE A 45 -11.58 5.54 0.39
C PHE A 45 -13.03 5.17 0.63
N GLN A 46 -13.26 4.03 1.31
CA GLN A 46 -14.59 3.59 1.71
C GLN A 46 -15.29 4.62 2.62
N GLU A 47 -14.54 5.27 3.47
CA GLU A 47 -15.04 6.30 4.37
C GLU A 47 -15.59 7.53 3.63
N GLN A 48 -15.09 7.80 2.42
CA GLN A 48 -15.67 8.89 1.61
C GLN A 48 -17.08 8.56 1.12
N LEU A 49 -17.39 7.29 0.84
CA LEU A 49 -18.76 6.88 0.51
C LEU A 49 -19.72 7.13 1.68
N GLN A 50 -19.27 6.78 2.89
CA GLN A 50 -20.05 7.04 4.10
C GLN A 50 -20.28 8.53 4.31
N LEU A 51 -19.23 9.35 4.13
CA LEU A 51 -19.34 10.81 4.25
C LEU A 51 -20.23 11.44 3.17
N ILE A 52 -20.18 10.93 1.93
CA ILE A 52 -21.07 11.39 0.85
C ILE A 52 -22.53 11.11 1.21
N TYR A 53 -22.85 9.89 1.67
CA TYR A 53 -24.20 9.57 2.13
C TYR A 53 -24.63 10.41 3.30
N HIS A 54 -23.78 10.56 4.30
CA HIS A 54 -24.06 11.41 5.46
C HIS A 54 -24.36 12.85 5.05
N LYS A 55 -23.50 13.45 4.24
CA LYS A 55 -23.62 14.87 3.88
C LYS A 55 -24.72 15.16 2.87
N LEU A 56 -24.89 14.32 1.85
CA LEU A 56 -25.85 14.57 0.78
C LEU A 56 -27.23 14.00 1.08
N ALA A 57 -27.30 12.81 1.64
CA ALA A 57 -28.55 12.12 1.95
C ALA A 57 -29.04 12.36 3.39
N GLY A 58 -28.28 13.04 4.24
CA GLY A 58 -28.67 13.42 5.59
C GLY A 58 -28.82 12.28 6.58
N ILE A 59 -28.29 11.08 6.29
CA ILE A 59 -28.37 9.93 7.22
C ILE A 59 -27.23 9.99 8.25
N SER A 60 -27.42 9.35 9.40
CA SER A 60 -26.39 9.28 10.44
C SER A 60 -25.17 8.47 9.98
N LEU A 61 -23.99 8.74 10.56
CA LEU A 61 -22.78 7.98 10.24
C LEU A 61 -22.91 6.50 10.60
N GLU A 62 -23.69 6.15 11.62
CA GLU A 62 -23.96 4.76 12.02
C GLU A 62 -24.72 4.02 10.92
N GLU A 63 -25.75 4.64 10.36
CA GLU A 63 -26.54 4.06 9.26
C GLU A 63 -25.72 3.87 7.99
N THR A 64 -24.69 4.70 7.75
CA THR A 64 -23.85 4.62 6.56
C THR A 64 -23.03 3.33 6.49
N ASP A 65 -22.77 2.64 7.60
CA ASP A 65 -22.08 1.35 7.56
C ASP A 65 -22.93 0.26 6.88
N GLY A 66 -24.25 0.30 7.09
CA GLY A 66 -25.20 -0.55 6.35
C GLY A 66 -25.12 -0.31 4.85
N VAL A 67 -25.08 0.96 4.44
CA VAL A 67 -24.93 1.36 3.03
C VAL A 67 -23.62 0.85 2.45
N ARG A 68 -22.50 1.06 3.13
CA ARG A 68 -21.18 0.55 2.71
C ARG A 68 -21.21 -0.97 2.49
N LYS A 69 -21.81 -1.71 3.41
CA LYS A 69 -21.98 -3.17 3.29
C LYS A 69 -22.83 -3.55 2.08
N ALA A 70 -23.93 -2.82 1.83
CA ALA A 70 -24.79 -3.05 0.67
C ALA A 70 -24.04 -2.86 -0.66
N PHE A 71 -23.22 -1.82 -0.78
CA PHE A 71 -22.38 -1.60 -1.95
C PHE A 71 -21.34 -2.69 -2.18
N THR A 72 -20.74 -3.22 -1.12
CA THR A 72 -19.67 -4.23 -1.23
C THR A 72 -20.18 -5.66 -1.40
N LYS A 73 -21.46 -5.89 -1.09
CA LYS A 73 -22.09 -7.21 -1.21
C LYS A 73 -22.37 -7.54 -2.68
N LYS A 74 -21.46 -8.27 -3.30
CA LYS A 74 -21.67 -8.84 -4.63
C LYS A 74 -22.39 -10.19 -4.47
N ASP A 75 -23.67 -10.23 -4.72
CA ASP A 75 -24.35 -11.51 -4.91
C ASP A 75 -24.04 -12.03 -6.32
N ILE A 76 -22.98 -12.85 -6.40
CA ILE A 76 -22.51 -13.43 -7.67
C ILE A 76 -23.50 -14.50 -8.16
N SER A 77 -24.34 -15.04 -7.26
CA SER A 77 -25.23 -16.15 -7.55
C SER A 77 -26.53 -15.71 -8.24
N ASN A 78 -26.97 -14.45 -8.05
CA ASN A 78 -28.20 -13.93 -8.63
C ASN A 78 -28.06 -12.49 -9.13
N LYS A 79 -27.70 -12.35 -10.40
CA LYS A 79 -27.50 -11.05 -11.06
C LYS A 79 -28.75 -10.16 -11.08
N GLU A 80 -29.93 -10.76 -11.27
CA GLU A 80 -31.18 -10.01 -11.34
C GLU A 80 -31.54 -9.40 -9.97
N LYS A 81 -31.36 -10.17 -8.89
CA LYS A 81 -31.54 -9.67 -7.53
C LYS A 81 -30.55 -8.57 -7.20
N ALA A 82 -29.27 -8.75 -7.54
CA ALA A 82 -28.22 -7.74 -7.32
C ALA A 82 -28.55 -6.43 -8.05
N GLU A 83 -29.09 -6.49 -9.25
CA GLU A 83 -29.49 -5.30 -10.01
C GLU A 83 -30.70 -4.59 -9.37
N LYS A 84 -31.70 -5.35 -8.90
CA LYS A 84 -32.85 -4.78 -8.18
C LYS A 84 -32.44 -4.11 -6.87
N ASP A 85 -31.59 -4.75 -6.08
CA ASP A 85 -31.07 -4.22 -4.82
C ASP A 85 -30.27 -2.93 -5.07
N ARG A 86 -29.47 -2.90 -6.13
CA ARG A 86 -28.71 -1.71 -6.56
C ARG A 86 -29.61 -0.56 -6.96
N GLN A 87 -30.63 -0.83 -7.76
CA GLN A 87 -31.59 0.19 -8.20
C GLN A 87 -32.40 0.73 -7.01
N ALA A 88 -32.76 -0.13 -6.05
CA ALA A 88 -33.42 0.30 -4.83
C ALA A 88 -32.52 1.23 -3.99
N LEU A 89 -31.24 0.89 -3.83
CA LEU A 89 -30.26 1.71 -3.12
C LEU A 89 -30.06 3.08 -3.81
N ARG A 90 -30.00 3.09 -5.14
CA ARG A 90 -29.92 4.32 -5.94
C ARG A 90 -31.13 5.23 -5.74
N ASN A 91 -32.32 4.66 -5.82
CA ASN A 91 -33.57 5.41 -5.65
C ASN A 91 -33.69 5.98 -4.23
N ASP A 92 -33.32 5.20 -3.20
CA ASP A 92 -33.28 5.64 -1.81
C ASP A 92 -32.31 6.82 -1.62
N PHE A 93 -31.09 6.72 -2.17
CA PHE A 93 -30.10 7.80 -2.12
C PHE A 93 -30.65 9.09 -2.76
N VAL A 94 -31.21 8.99 -3.97
CA VAL A 94 -31.75 10.13 -4.71
C VAL A 94 -32.90 10.81 -3.92
N ALA A 95 -33.81 10.01 -3.38
CA ALA A 95 -34.93 10.51 -2.59
C ALA A 95 -34.45 11.24 -1.31
N LYS A 96 -33.48 10.65 -0.60
CA LYS A 96 -32.90 11.25 0.60
C LYS A 96 -32.10 12.53 0.30
N CYS A 97 -31.36 12.58 -0.79
CA CYS A 97 -30.65 13.78 -1.25
C CYS A 97 -31.62 14.93 -1.56
N ALA A 98 -32.73 14.64 -2.21
CA ALA A 98 -33.78 15.61 -2.49
C ALA A 98 -34.43 16.13 -1.19
N SER A 99 -34.74 15.23 -0.25
CA SER A 99 -35.36 15.59 1.04
C SER A 99 -34.43 16.38 1.95
N ALA A 100 -33.17 15.97 2.08
CA ALA A 100 -32.22 16.54 3.05
C ALA A 100 -31.59 17.86 2.56
N ASN A 101 -31.26 17.96 1.30
CA ASN A 101 -30.48 19.08 0.76
C ASN A 101 -31.04 19.66 -0.55
N GLN A 102 -32.25 19.28 -0.96
CA GLN A 102 -32.91 19.75 -2.20
C GLN A 102 -32.07 19.52 -3.46
N ILE A 103 -31.26 18.45 -3.47
CA ILE A 103 -30.42 18.10 -4.61
C ILE A 103 -31.29 17.51 -5.72
N GLU A 104 -31.13 18.03 -6.92
CA GLU A 104 -31.87 17.53 -8.09
C GLU A 104 -31.62 16.03 -8.33
N PRO A 105 -32.68 15.25 -8.66
CA PRO A 105 -32.57 13.81 -8.89
C PRO A 105 -31.52 13.40 -9.92
N ASN A 106 -31.34 14.20 -10.97
CA ASN A 106 -30.34 13.95 -11.99
C ASN A 106 -28.91 14.08 -11.44
N VAL A 107 -28.65 15.11 -10.60
CA VAL A 107 -27.34 15.35 -10.00
C VAL A 107 -27.01 14.24 -8.99
N SER A 108 -27.92 13.95 -8.07
CA SER A 108 -27.72 12.89 -7.07
C SER A 108 -27.60 11.50 -7.72
N GLY A 109 -28.35 11.23 -8.79
CA GLY A 109 -28.20 10.01 -9.58
C GLY A 109 -26.82 9.85 -10.20
N GLN A 110 -26.29 10.90 -10.82
CA GLN A 110 -24.93 10.89 -11.37
C GLN A 110 -23.84 10.70 -10.30
N ILE A 111 -24.05 11.28 -9.10
CA ILE A 111 -23.14 11.09 -7.96
C ILE A 111 -23.16 9.62 -7.52
N PHE A 112 -24.34 9.02 -7.43
CA PHE A 112 -24.47 7.60 -7.09
C PHE A 112 -23.75 6.70 -8.11
N ASP A 113 -23.95 6.94 -9.41
CA ASP A 113 -23.36 6.17 -10.49
C ASP A 113 -21.81 6.28 -10.49
N GLU A 114 -21.27 7.43 -10.04
CA GLU A 114 -19.83 7.59 -9.80
C GLU A 114 -19.36 6.80 -8.58
N MET A 115 -20.07 6.92 -7.45
CA MET A 115 -19.75 6.13 -6.25
C MET A 115 -19.69 4.65 -6.58
N GLU A 116 -20.61 4.14 -7.37
CA GLU A 116 -20.66 2.73 -7.75
C GLU A 116 -19.44 2.27 -8.54
N LYS A 117 -18.95 3.08 -9.48
CA LYS A 117 -17.73 2.78 -10.24
C LYS A 117 -16.51 2.64 -9.34
N PHE A 118 -16.42 3.45 -8.28
CA PHE A 118 -15.28 3.48 -7.38
C PHE A 118 -15.40 2.49 -6.21
N VAL A 119 -16.60 2.10 -5.79
CA VAL A 119 -16.83 1.19 -4.66
C VAL A 119 -16.10 -0.13 -4.81
N ALA A 120 -16.10 -0.73 -5.98
CA ALA A 120 -15.43 -2.00 -6.24
C ALA A 120 -13.92 -1.96 -5.95
N TYR A 121 -13.34 -0.76 -5.90
CA TYR A 121 -11.91 -0.50 -5.76
C TYR A 121 -11.56 0.35 -4.56
N SER A 122 -12.55 0.85 -3.82
CA SER A 122 -12.34 1.68 -2.64
C SER A 122 -11.55 0.92 -1.56
N PHE A 123 -10.74 1.66 -0.82
CA PHE A 123 -9.81 1.11 0.17
C PHE A 123 -10.08 1.70 1.56
N ASN A 124 -9.78 0.95 2.60
CA ASN A 124 -9.91 1.45 3.96
C ASN A 124 -8.84 2.52 4.24
N LYS A 125 -9.25 3.71 4.67
CA LYS A 125 -8.37 4.85 4.90
C LYS A 125 -7.42 4.63 6.07
N SER A 126 -7.91 4.07 7.18
CA SER A 126 -7.08 3.83 8.36
C SER A 126 -5.95 2.85 8.08
N HIS A 127 -6.22 1.79 7.33
CA HIS A 127 -5.19 0.86 6.86
C HIS A 127 -4.16 1.58 5.95
N ALA A 128 -4.62 2.39 5.00
CA ALA A 128 -3.73 3.15 4.12
C ALA A 128 -2.82 4.12 4.91
N VAL A 129 -3.36 4.80 5.92
CA VAL A 129 -2.60 5.72 6.78
C VAL A 129 -1.57 4.95 7.61
N ALA A 130 -1.93 3.83 8.22
CA ALA A 130 -0.99 3.01 9.01
C ALA A 130 0.20 2.57 8.16
N TYR A 131 -0.05 2.05 6.95
CA TYR A 131 1.03 1.65 6.04
C TYR A 131 1.83 2.83 5.51
N ALA A 132 1.20 4.00 5.28
CA ALA A 132 1.92 5.20 4.85
C ALA A 132 2.90 5.70 5.93
N ILE A 133 2.54 5.62 7.21
CA ILE A 133 3.43 5.94 8.33
C ILE A 133 4.63 5.00 8.33
N THR A 134 4.41 3.69 8.23
CA THR A 134 5.49 2.70 8.15
C THR A 134 6.39 2.95 6.94
N SER A 135 5.81 3.19 5.76
CA SER A 135 6.56 3.49 4.54
C SER A 135 7.41 4.77 4.68
N TYR A 136 6.86 5.79 5.36
CA TYR A 136 7.62 7.01 5.65
C TYR A 136 8.80 6.74 6.58
N GLN A 137 8.60 5.95 7.63
CA GLN A 137 9.68 5.54 8.55
C GLN A 137 10.77 4.78 7.81
N CYS A 138 10.40 3.84 6.93
CA CYS A 138 11.35 3.11 6.09
C CYS A 138 12.17 4.06 5.19
N ALA A 139 11.51 5.00 4.52
CA ALA A 139 12.17 6.00 3.69
C ALA A 139 13.09 6.93 4.50
N TRP A 140 12.69 7.27 5.72
CA TRP A 140 13.50 8.07 6.63
C TRP A 140 14.78 7.32 7.04
N PHE A 141 14.67 6.05 7.44
CA PHE A 141 15.85 5.23 7.76
C PHE A 141 16.78 5.07 6.55
N LEU A 142 16.24 4.77 5.38
CA LEU A 142 17.04 4.68 4.16
C LEU A 142 17.78 5.99 3.85
N THR A 143 17.18 7.14 4.15
CA THR A 143 17.78 8.45 3.87
C THR A 143 18.88 8.82 4.86
N TYR A 144 18.66 8.61 6.16
CA TYR A 144 19.54 9.09 7.21
C TYR A 144 20.46 8.01 7.79
N TYR A 145 20.09 6.73 7.65
CA TYR A 145 20.84 5.56 8.14
C TYR A 145 20.88 4.46 7.06
N PRO A 146 21.43 4.79 5.87
CA PRO A 146 21.40 3.85 4.74
C PRO A 146 22.17 2.56 5.00
N ASP A 147 23.25 2.62 5.78
CA ASP A 147 24.09 1.47 6.09
C ASP A 147 23.34 0.45 6.96
N GLU A 148 22.69 0.92 8.01
CA GLU A 148 21.90 0.10 8.94
C GLU A 148 20.61 -0.39 8.26
N TRP A 149 20.01 0.47 7.44
CA TRP A 149 18.82 0.07 6.67
C TRP A 149 19.11 -1.08 5.73
N ILE A 150 20.16 -0.96 4.91
CA ILE A 150 20.43 -1.93 3.86
C ILE A 150 20.87 -3.28 4.44
N THR A 151 21.66 -3.32 5.50
CA THR A 151 22.05 -4.56 6.18
C THR A 151 20.85 -5.27 6.74
N THR A 152 19.99 -4.56 7.48
CA THR A 152 18.74 -5.09 8.05
C THR A 152 17.79 -5.56 6.95
N TYR A 153 17.60 -4.77 5.89
CA TYR A 153 16.71 -5.11 4.79
C TYR A 153 17.12 -6.40 4.09
N ILE A 154 18.41 -6.63 3.85
CA ILE A 154 18.92 -7.90 3.25
C ILE A 154 18.60 -9.07 4.17
N ASP A 155 18.85 -8.97 5.47
CA ASP A 155 18.67 -10.09 6.40
C ASP A 155 17.19 -10.45 6.57
N TYR A 156 16.31 -9.46 6.70
CA TYR A 156 14.87 -9.71 6.89
C TYR A 156 14.12 -10.03 5.60
N SER A 157 14.60 -9.60 4.43
CA SER A 157 14.00 -9.98 3.14
C SER A 157 14.05 -11.50 2.88
N ALA A 158 15.02 -12.19 3.47
CA ALA A 158 15.18 -13.64 3.32
C ALA A 158 14.16 -14.46 4.14
N THR A 159 13.47 -13.84 5.10
CA THR A 159 12.53 -14.54 6.01
C THR A 159 11.12 -14.65 5.47
N GLU A 160 10.78 -13.98 4.38
CA GLU A 160 9.47 -14.11 3.75
C GLU A 160 9.27 -15.51 3.17
N LYS A 161 8.46 -16.30 3.86
CA LYS A 161 8.02 -17.62 3.42
C LYS A 161 6.97 -17.45 2.30
N GLY A 162 7.40 -17.56 1.07
CA GLY A 162 6.48 -17.67 -0.05
C GLY A 162 7.01 -17.02 -1.32
N LYS A 163 7.58 -17.84 -2.20
CA LYS A 163 7.78 -17.43 -3.60
C LYS A 163 6.41 -17.22 -4.23
N ILE A 164 6.03 -15.97 -4.41
CA ILE A 164 4.86 -15.64 -5.23
C ILE A 164 5.26 -15.94 -6.68
N ALA A 165 4.56 -16.85 -7.32
CA ALA A 165 4.82 -17.21 -8.71
C ALA A 165 4.89 -15.96 -9.59
N GLY A 166 5.99 -15.79 -10.32
CA GLY A 166 6.23 -14.64 -11.20
C GLY A 166 6.84 -13.39 -10.55
N LYS A 167 7.17 -13.41 -9.25
CA LYS A 167 7.95 -12.35 -8.59
C LYS A 167 9.39 -12.79 -8.35
N GLU A 168 10.32 -11.84 -8.49
CA GLU A 168 11.71 -12.03 -8.11
C GLU A 168 11.83 -12.35 -6.61
N ASP A 169 12.82 -13.14 -6.24
CA ASP A 169 13.13 -13.48 -4.85
C ASP A 169 13.41 -12.16 -4.07
N PRO A 170 12.73 -11.92 -2.94
CA PRO A 170 12.91 -10.70 -2.15
C PRO A 170 14.37 -10.42 -1.78
N LYS A 171 15.16 -11.46 -1.53
CA LYS A 171 16.58 -11.34 -1.25
C LYS A 171 17.38 -10.84 -2.45
N VAL A 172 17.05 -11.31 -3.64
CA VAL A 172 17.67 -10.83 -4.89
C VAL A 172 17.34 -9.36 -5.11
N THR A 173 16.09 -8.99 -4.89
CA THR A 173 15.66 -7.58 -4.96
C THR A 173 16.44 -6.70 -3.99
N ALA A 174 16.58 -7.10 -2.71
CA ALA A 174 17.34 -6.36 -1.71
C ALA A 174 18.83 -6.22 -2.08
N LEU A 175 19.44 -7.27 -2.60
CA LEU A 175 20.84 -7.24 -3.06
C LEU A 175 21.03 -6.33 -4.29
N ASN A 176 20.07 -6.30 -5.20
CA ASN A 176 20.10 -5.40 -6.36
C ASN A 176 19.93 -3.95 -5.94
N GLU A 177 19.08 -3.66 -4.97
CA GLU A 177 18.92 -2.33 -4.38
C GLU A 177 20.21 -1.88 -3.70
N ALA A 178 20.85 -2.75 -2.90
CA ALA A 178 22.14 -2.46 -2.30
C ALA A 178 23.21 -2.07 -3.34
N LYS A 179 23.29 -2.83 -4.45
CA LYS A 179 24.21 -2.51 -5.54
C LYS A 179 23.89 -1.16 -6.19
N SER A 180 22.60 -0.82 -6.38
CA SER A 180 22.20 0.47 -6.94
C SER A 180 22.55 1.66 -6.06
N LEU A 181 22.63 1.43 -4.74
CA LEU A 181 23.07 2.40 -3.74
C LEU A 181 24.61 2.48 -3.61
N GLY A 182 25.34 1.70 -4.41
CA GLY A 182 26.82 1.75 -4.47
C GLY A 182 27.55 0.79 -3.52
N TYR A 183 26.83 -0.11 -2.83
CA TYR A 183 27.46 -1.14 -2.01
C TYR A 183 28.02 -2.27 -2.87
N VAL A 184 29.16 -2.79 -2.47
CA VAL A 184 29.74 -4.01 -3.02
C VAL A 184 29.18 -5.21 -2.24
N ILE A 185 28.79 -6.27 -2.92
CA ILE A 185 28.40 -7.52 -2.26
C ILE A 185 29.61 -8.45 -2.23
N GLY A 186 30.08 -8.72 -1.04
CA GLY A 186 31.19 -9.67 -0.79
C GLY A 186 30.73 -11.12 -0.77
N LYS A 187 31.68 -12.01 -0.49
CA LYS A 187 31.42 -13.42 -0.22
C LYS A 187 31.43 -13.66 1.29
N PRO A 188 30.74 -14.68 1.79
CA PRO A 188 30.91 -15.10 3.18
C PRO A 188 32.40 -15.35 3.49
N ASP A 189 32.85 -14.83 4.62
CA ASP A 189 34.25 -14.92 5.06
C ASP A 189 34.28 -15.41 6.50
N ILE A 190 35.11 -16.45 6.75
CA ILE A 190 35.18 -17.11 8.04
C ILE A 190 35.66 -16.20 9.17
N ASN A 191 36.44 -15.17 8.84
CA ASN A 191 36.99 -14.23 9.80
C ASN A 191 36.12 -12.97 9.96
N ILE A 192 35.18 -12.69 9.04
CA ILE A 192 34.40 -11.44 9.00
C ILE A 192 32.91 -11.68 9.19
N SER A 193 32.34 -12.71 8.53
CA SER A 193 30.88 -12.95 8.57
C SER A 193 30.37 -13.19 9.98
N GLU A 194 29.24 -12.60 10.29
CA GLU A 194 28.53 -12.69 11.56
C GLU A 194 27.20 -13.46 11.41
N ASN A 195 26.37 -13.46 12.43
CA ASN A 195 24.98 -13.98 12.34
C ASN A 195 24.12 -13.16 11.38
N GLU A 196 24.44 -11.89 11.22
CA GLU A 196 23.74 -10.93 10.36
C GLU A 196 24.70 -10.41 9.30
N THR A 197 24.16 -9.76 8.27
CA THR A 197 24.95 -9.13 7.20
C THR A 197 25.85 -8.05 7.81
N THR A 198 27.14 -8.14 7.55
CA THR A 198 28.14 -7.23 8.12
C THR A 198 28.59 -6.22 7.08
N LEU A 199 28.55 -4.94 7.44
CA LEU A 199 29.15 -3.88 6.62
C LEU A 199 30.60 -3.67 7.02
N THR A 200 31.50 -3.68 6.04
CA THR A 200 32.92 -3.38 6.21
C THR A 200 33.45 -2.56 5.04
N VAL A 201 34.68 -2.07 5.14
CA VAL A 201 35.35 -1.36 4.05
C VAL A 201 36.48 -2.21 3.51
N ILE A 202 36.38 -2.64 2.26
CA ILE A 202 37.41 -3.41 1.54
C ILE A 202 37.84 -2.58 0.33
N ASN A 203 39.17 -2.32 0.25
CA ASN A 203 39.74 -1.52 -0.85
C ASN A 203 39.04 -0.17 -1.03
N GLY A 204 38.70 0.51 0.10
CA GLY A 204 38.05 1.82 0.11
C GLY A 204 36.56 1.81 -0.28
N LYS A 205 35.94 0.64 -0.46
CA LYS A 205 34.53 0.51 -0.83
C LYS A 205 33.73 -0.13 0.30
N LYS A 206 32.54 0.43 0.58
CA LYS A 206 31.56 -0.18 1.48
C LYS A 206 31.12 -1.53 0.94
N THR A 207 31.44 -2.61 1.66
CA THR A 207 31.25 -3.99 1.24
C THR A 207 30.36 -4.71 2.24
N LEU A 208 29.26 -5.27 1.77
CA LEU A 208 28.33 -6.08 2.55
C LEU A 208 28.76 -7.54 2.49
N ILE A 209 29.17 -8.08 3.62
CA ILE A 209 29.56 -9.47 3.78
C ILE A 209 28.33 -10.26 4.24
N PRO A 210 27.87 -11.26 3.47
CA PRO A 210 26.69 -12.03 3.83
C PRO A 210 26.85 -12.75 5.16
N SER A 211 25.75 -12.85 5.90
CA SER A 211 25.67 -13.61 7.16
C SER A 211 25.94 -15.07 6.97
N PHE A 212 26.52 -15.73 7.96
CA PHE A 212 26.63 -17.20 7.98
C PHE A 212 25.25 -17.89 8.04
N SER A 213 24.28 -17.27 8.72
CA SER A 213 22.91 -17.80 8.78
C SER A 213 22.23 -17.87 7.41
N SER A 214 22.76 -17.16 6.41
CA SER A 214 22.30 -17.26 5.02
C SER A 214 22.80 -18.55 4.30
N LEU A 215 23.77 -19.25 4.87
CA LEU A 215 24.30 -20.49 4.31
C LEU A 215 23.46 -21.68 4.78
N LYS A 216 23.17 -22.57 3.83
CA LYS A 216 22.41 -23.79 4.13
C LYS A 216 23.17 -24.67 5.14
N HIS A 217 22.47 -25.13 6.16
CA HIS A 217 22.99 -25.96 7.25
C HIS A 217 23.93 -25.27 8.24
N VAL A 218 24.10 -23.96 8.19
CA VAL A 218 24.88 -23.20 9.19
C VAL A 218 23.89 -22.54 10.17
N GLY A 219 23.78 -23.09 11.37
CA GLY A 219 22.94 -22.55 12.44
C GLY A 219 23.72 -21.65 13.39
N VAL A 220 23.01 -20.94 14.27
CA VAL A 220 23.58 -19.99 15.24
C VAL A 220 24.67 -20.58 16.13
N THR A 221 24.53 -21.87 16.52
CA THR A 221 25.54 -22.56 17.34
C THR A 221 26.86 -22.71 16.59
N VAL A 222 26.80 -23.12 15.32
CA VAL A 222 27.98 -23.27 14.46
C VAL A 222 28.67 -21.93 14.24
N VAL A 223 27.89 -20.87 14.03
CA VAL A 223 28.44 -19.51 13.88
C VAL A 223 29.16 -19.06 15.15
N ARG A 224 28.62 -19.38 16.33
CA ARG A 224 29.29 -19.09 17.60
C ARG A 224 30.62 -19.79 17.72
N GLU A 225 30.68 -21.09 17.45
CA GLU A 225 31.93 -21.85 17.48
C GLU A 225 32.94 -21.26 16.50
N ILE A 226 32.56 -20.96 15.26
CA ILE A 226 33.46 -20.33 14.29
C ILE A 226 34.03 -19.03 14.85
N LYS A 227 33.22 -18.20 15.51
CA LYS A 227 33.67 -16.90 16.08
C LYS A 227 34.64 -17.08 17.24
N ASP A 228 34.41 -18.06 18.09
CA ASP A 228 35.24 -18.33 19.28
C ASP A 228 36.66 -18.77 18.91
N PHE A 229 36.86 -19.36 17.73
CA PHE A 229 38.16 -19.82 17.23
C PHE A 229 38.85 -18.87 16.25
N ARG A 230 38.34 -17.66 16.03
CA ARG A 230 38.97 -16.65 15.16
C ARG A 230 40.27 -16.11 15.78
N PRO A 231 41.29 -15.72 14.98
CA PRO A 231 41.32 -15.70 13.51
C PRO A 231 41.80 -17.01 12.90
N TYR A 232 41.16 -17.41 11.80
CA TYR A 232 41.65 -18.55 10.98
C TYR A 232 42.71 -18.08 10.00
N LYS A 233 43.85 -18.79 9.95
CA LYS A 233 45.02 -18.46 9.12
C LYS A 233 45.10 -19.29 7.85
N SER A 234 44.57 -20.53 7.87
CA SER A 234 44.48 -21.40 6.72
C SER A 234 43.21 -22.28 6.79
N VAL A 235 42.95 -23.03 5.73
CA VAL A 235 41.83 -23.99 5.62
C VAL A 235 42.32 -25.42 6.02
N GLU A 236 43.57 -25.56 6.36
CA GLU A 236 44.19 -26.81 6.84
C GLU A 236 44.09 -26.96 8.34
#